data_c6bd0a794262a527e89de36b869e1695
#
_entry.id   c6bd0a794262a527e89de36b869e1695
#
_cell.length_a   1.000
_cell.length_b   1.000
_cell.length_c   1.000
_cell.angle_alpha   90.00
_cell.angle_beta   90.00
_cell.angle_gamma   90.00
#
_symmetry.space_group_name_H-M   'P 1'
#
loop_
_entity.id
_entity.type
_entity.pdbx_description
1 polymer ?
#
loop_
_entity_poly.entity_id
_entity_poly.type
_entity_poly.pdbx_seq_one_letter_code
_entity_poly.pdbx_strand_id
1 'polypeptide(L)'
;MKTGFFKQLKNNQISGVVSISLESSGIDFVLFEYKSLSPNWKLSEELNSKKINEDFFYKEFYVQLNQLNPKETYENILTLVKGNEPILMTHGNKSNFCHRHIVAEWFTANLGIQIEEYKTGKVLRKKGYMQKIKNPTLF
;
A
#
# COMPACT_ATOMS: atom_id res chain seq x y z
N MET A 1 6.57 8.91 2.65
CA MET A 1 6.07 7.57 2.26
C MET A 1 5.04 7.71 1.14
N LYS A 2 5.11 6.82 0.19
CA LYS A 2 4.15 6.75 -0.92
C LYS A 2 3.71 5.32 -1.12
N THR A 3 2.67 5.11 -1.91
CA THR A 3 2.28 3.79 -2.38
C THR A 3 2.40 3.74 -3.91
N GLY A 4 2.50 2.55 -4.46
CA GLY A 4 2.58 2.36 -5.90
C GLY A 4 2.40 0.90 -6.28
N PHE A 5 2.65 0.59 -7.54
CA PHE A 5 2.56 -0.78 -8.03
C PHE A 5 3.75 -1.12 -8.93
N PHE A 6 4.13 -2.38 -8.95
CA PHE A 6 5.42 -2.81 -9.53
C PHE A 6 5.58 -2.48 -11.00
N LYS A 7 4.51 -2.44 -11.79
CA LYS A 7 4.59 -2.07 -13.20
C LYS A 7 5.14 -0.67 -13.42
N GLN A 8 5.04 0.22 -12.42
CA GLN A 8 5.59 1.57 -12.51
C GLN A 8 7.12 1.59 -12.51
N LEU A 9 7.75 0.49 -12.13
CA LEU A 9 9.21 0.38 -12.05
C LEU A 9 9.88 -0.07 -13.34
N LYS A 10 9.13 -0.32 -14.39
CA LYS A 10 9.57 -0.96 -15.64
C LYS A 10 11.02 -0.74 -16.04
N ASN A 11 11.49 0.50 -16.07
CA ASN A 11 12.87 0.84 -16.42
C ASN A 11 13.49 1.79 -15.39
N ASN A 12 12.83 1.97 -14.24
CA ASN A 12 13.26 2.92 -13.22
C ASN A 12 13.65 2.18 -11.96
N GLN A 13 14.94 2.06 -11.72
CA GLN A 13 15.44 1.56 -10.46
C GLN A 13 15.36 2.68 -9.42
N ILE A 14 14.48 2.52 -8.45
CA ILE A 14 14.23 3.51 -7.41
C ILE A 14 14.59 2.90 -6.07
N SER A 15 15.34 3.63 -5.26
CA SER A 15 15.63 3.23 -3.88
C SER A 15 14.39 3.46 -3.02
N GLY A 16 14.26 2.67 -1.96
CA GLY A 16 13.18 2.83 -0.99
C GLY A 16 11.92 2.04 -1.32
N VAL A 17 11.90 1.24 -2.37
CA VAL A 17 10.77 0.38 -2.67
C VAL A 17 10.68 -0.76 -1.66
N VAL A 18 9.50 -0.89 -1.05
CA VAL A 18 9.20 -1.96 -0.08
C VAL A 18 7.99 -2.74 -0.58
N SER A 19 8.17 -4.02 -0.82
CA SER A 19 7.05 -4.87 -1.21
C SER A 19 6.14 -5.14 0.00
N ILE A 20 4.86 -4.88 -0.17
CA ILE A 20 3.82 -5.26 0.78
C ILE A 20 2.84 -6.28 0.18
N SER A 21 3.30 -7.02 -0.82
CA SER A 21 2.56 -8.12 -1.43
C SER A 21 2.97 -9.46 -0.83
N LEU A 22 2.05 -10.43 -0.87
CA LEU A 22 2.34 -11.81 -0.47
C LEU A 22 3.35 -12.46 -1.39
N GLU A 23 3.17 -12.25 -2.70
CA GLU A 23 4.04 -12.82 -3.71
C GLU A 23 5.24 -11.92 -3.95
N SER A 24 6.35 -12.54 -4.36
CA SER A 24 7.55 -11.81 -4.75
C SER A 24 7.23 -10.80 -5.86
N SER A 25 7.92 -9.65 -5.82
CA SER A 25 7.80 -8.65 -6.88
C SER A 25 8.27 -9.17 -8.24
N GLY A 26 9.19 -10.14 -8.23
CA GLY A 26 9.86 -10.61 -9.45
C GLY A 26 10.88 -9.60 -10.00
N ILE A 27 11.20 -8.57 -9.23
CA ILE A 27 12.10 -7.49 -9.66
C ILE A 27 13.35 -7.51 -8.77
N ASP A 28 14.52 -7.71 -9.38
CA ASP A 28 15.76 -7.95 -8.67
C ASP A 28 16.17 -6.83 -7.72
N PHE A 29 15.92 -5.58 -8.08
CA PHE A 29 16.32 -4.46 -7.25
C PHE A 29 15.32 -4.12 -6.14
N VAL A 30 14.18 -4.80 -6.06
CA VAL A 30 13.25 -4.66 -4.94
C VAL A 30 13.75 -5.57 -3.84
N LEU A 31 14.52 -5.01 -2.92
CA LEU A 31 15.26 -5.75 -1.90
C LEU A 31 14.52 -5.87 -0.58
N PHE A 32 13.49 -5.06 -0.37
CA PHE A 32 12.81 -4.98 0.92
C PHE A 32 11.39 -5.48 0.83
N GLU A 33 10.97 -6.18 1.88
CA GLU A 33 9.60 -6.64 2.05
C GLU A 33 9.13 -6.34 3.46
N TYR A 34 7.86 -6.03 3.62
CA TYR A 34 7.25 -5.86 4.93
C TYR A 34 5.95 -6.65 4.95
N LYS A 35 6.05 -7.92 5.28
CA LYS A 35 4.96 -8.88 5.15
C LYS A 35 3.78 -8.62 6.08
N SER A 36 4.01 -7.93 7.20
CA SER A 36 2.93 -7.56 8.12
C SER A 36 1.89 -6.65 7.48
N LEU A 37 2.25 -5.97 6.39
CA LEU A 37 1.33 -5.12 5.63
C LEU A 37 0.71 -5.84 4.44
N SER A 38 1.00 -7.12 4.26
CA SER A 38 0.34 -7.96 3.25
C SER A 38 -0.89 -8.61 3.89
N PRO A 39 -1.99 -8.78 3.15
CA PRO A 39 -3.11 -9.55 3.68
C PRO A 39 -2.69 -11.00 3.87
N ASN A 40 -3.28 -11.71 4.84
CA ASN A 40 -2.98 -13.11 4.98
C ASN A 40 -3.43 -13.86 3.71
N TRP A 41 -2.77 -15.00 3.44
CA TRP A 41 -2.97 -15.73 2.18
C TRP A 41 -4.41 -16.21 2.00
N LYS A 42 -5.06 -16.61 3.09
CA LYS A 42 -6.45 -17.09 3.05
C LYS A 42 -7.40 -15.97 2.62
N LEU A 43 -7.23 -14.79 3.18
CA LEU A 43 -8.06 -13.63 2.84
C LEU A 43 -7.88 -13.25 1.37
N SER A 44 -6.63 -13.24 0.89
CA SER A 44 -6.33 -12.96 -0.52
C SER A 44 -6.94 -14.02 -1.44
N GLU A 45 -6.80 -15.29 -1.09
CA GLU A 45 -7.34 -16.38 -1.90
C GLU A 45 -8.87 -16.30 -1.98
N GLU A 46 -9.52 -16.03 -0.87
CA GLU A 46 -10.97 -15.94 -0.84
C GLU A 46 -11.50 -14.78 -1.67
N LEU A 47 -10.78 -13.66 -1.70
CA LEU A 47 -11.13 -12.56 -2.59
C LEU A 47 -10.94 -12.94 -4.06
N ASN A 48 -9.79 -13.54 -4.37
CA ASN A 48 -9.48 -13.93 -5.75
C ASN A 48 -10.44 -14.99 -6.29
N SER A 49 -10.91 -15.89 -5.46
CA SER A 49 -11.87 -16.93 -5.84
C SER A 49 -13.33 -16.46 -5.70
N LYS A 50 -13.54 -15.21 -5.35
CA LYS A 50 -14.86 -14.58 -5.19
C LYS A 50 -15.73 -15.21 -4.11
N LYS A 51 -15.11 -15.82 -3.11
CA LYS A 51 -15.81 -16.33 -1.93
C LYS A 51 -16.24 -15.20 -1.00
N ILE A 52 -15.51 -14.08 -1.04
CA ILE A 52 -15.81 -12.87 -0.29
C ILE A 52 -15.81 -11.69 -1.26
N ASN A 53 -16.49 -10.62 -0.88
CA ASN A 53 -16.46 -9.39 -1.66
C ASN A 53 -15.40 -8.42 -1.13
N GLU A 54 -15.21 -7.32 -1.84
CA GLU A 54 -14.21 -6.32 -1.47
C GLU A 54 -14.49 -5.65 -0.14
N ASP A 55 -15.75 -5.43 0.20
CA ASP A 55 -16.11 -4.82 1.49
C ASP A 55 -15.73 -5.73 2.66
N PHE A 56 -15.99 -7.02 2.55
CA PHE A 56 -15.58 -7.99 3.56
C PHE A 56 -14.06 -8.04 3.69
N PHE A 57 -13.36 -8.09 2.56
CA PHE A 57 -11.89 -8.06 2.54
C PHE A 57 -11.37 -6.81 3.25
N TYR A 58 -11.91 -5.66 2.93
CA TYR A 58 -11.51 -4.40 3.54
C TYR A 58 -11.63 -4.45 5.07
N LYS A 59 -12.77 -4.89 5.55
CA LYS A 59 -13.01 -4.98 7.00
C LYS A 59 -12.05 -5.93 7.69
N GLU A 60 -11.85 -7.10 7.12
CA GLU A 60 -10.97 -8.12 7.72
C GLU A 60 -9.50 -7.72 7.64
N PHE A 61 -9.08 -7.12 6.54
CA PHE A 61 -7.71 -6.62 6.42
C PHE A 61 -7.46 -5.47 7.39
N TYR A 62 -8.44 -4.60 7.57
CA TYR A 62 -8.32 -3.51 8.55
C TYR A 62 -8.17 -4.05 9.98
N VAL A 63 -8.88 -5.12 10.32
CA VAL A 63 -8.69 -5.82 11.59
C VAL A 63 -7.26 -6.34 11.71
N GLN A 64 -6.73 -6.94 10.65
CA GLN A 64 -5.34 -7.41 10.63
C GLN A 64 -4.36 -6.24 10.86
N LEU A 65 -4.55 -5.12 10.18
CA LEU A 65 -3.69 -3.96 10.36
C LEU A 65 -3.75 -3.43 11.81
N ASN A 66 -4.91 -3.46 12.42
CA ASN A 66 -5.10 -2.98 13.79
C ASN A 66 -4.42 -3.86 14.85
N GLN A 67 -3.89 -5.02 14.48
CA GLN A 67 -3.02 -5.80 15.36
C GLN A 67 -1.62 -5.20 15.44
N LEU A 68 -1.28 -4.27 14.55
CA LEU A 68 0.02 -3.63 14.51
C LEU A 68 -0.03 -2.29 15.25
N ASN A 69 1.14 -1.85 15.71
CA ASN A 69 1.32 -0.49 16.21
C ASN A 69 1.66 0.42 15.03
N PRO A 70 0.83 1.41 14.69
CA PRO A 70 1.07 2.22 13.49
C PRO A 70 2.39 2.98 13.52
N LYS A 71 2.73 3.58 14.64
CA LYS A 71 3.97 4.36 14.77
C LYS A 71 5.19 3.47 14.65
N GLU A 72 5.19 2.34 15.34
CA GLU A 72 6.28 1.37 15.30
C GLU A 72 6.44 0.81 13.88
N THR A 73 5.34 0.47 13.23
CA THR A 73 5.35 -0.02 11.85
C THR A 73 5.96 1.01 10.91
N TYR A 74 5.54 2.25 11.04
CA TYR A 74 6.08 3.35 10.25
C TYR A 74 7.59 3.51 10.46
N GLU A 75 8.04 3.52 11.71
CA GLU A 75 9.46 3.66 12.05
C GLU A 75 10.28 2.48 11.55
N ASN A 76 9.75 1.27 11.64
CA ASN A 76 10.42 0.07 11.13
C ASN A 76 10.66 0.17 9.61
N ILE A 77 9.68 0.68 8.88
CA ILE A 77 9.81 0.86 7.44
C ILE A 77 10.85 1.93 7.11
N LEU A 78 10.85 3.04 7.82
CA LEU A 78 11.86 4.08 7.64
C LEU A 78 13.27 3.55 7.87
N THR A 79 13.44 2.73 8.90
CA THR A 79 14.74 2.12 9.22
C THR A 79 15.16 1.16 8.11
N LEU A 80 14.22 0.39 7.58
CA LEU A 80 14.48 -0.59 6.53
C LEU A 80 15.07 0.04 5.29
N VAL A 81 14.55 1.20 4.87
CA VAL A 81 14.98 1.87 3.64
C VAL A 81 16.13 2.86 3.83
N LYS A 82 16.65 2.97 5.05
CA LYS A 82 17.90 3.70 5.38
C LYS A 82 17.95 5.14 4.85
N GLY A 83 16.92 5.91 5.15
CA GLY A 83 16.87 7.34 4.79
C GLY A 83 16.27 7.66 3.43
N ASN A 84 16.00 6.66 2.60
CA ASN A 84 15.23 6.88 1.37
C ASN A 84 13.75 7.03 1.70
N GLU A 85 13.00 7.65 0.80
CA GLU A 85 11.56 7.70 0.96
C GLU A 85 10.97 6.32 0.71
N PRO A 86 10.22 5.75 1.65
CA PRO A 86 9.58 4.45 1.43
C PRO A 86 8.47 4.56 0.40
N ILE A 87 8.46 3.62 -0.54
CA ILE A 87 7.37 3.47 -1.50
C ILE A 87 6.84 2.05 -1.34
N LEU A 88 5.66 1.93 -0.76
CA LEU A 88 5.02 0.64 -0.52
C LEU A 88 4.36 0.18 -1.81
N MET A 89 4.83 -0.93 -2.35
CA MET A 89 4.38 -1.40 -3.66
C MET A 89 3.74 -2.77 -3.63
N THR A 90 2.81 -2.95 -4.54
CA THR A 90 2.03 -4.17 -4.69
C THR A 90 2.00 -4.59 -6.16
N HIS A 91 1.60 -5.84 -6.41
CA HIS A 91 1.11 -6.24 -7.72
C HIS A 91 -0.28 -5.60 -7.88
N GLY A 92 -0.50 -4.92 -8.97
CA GLY A 92 -1.77 -4.26 -9.19
C GLY A 92 -1.66 -3.27 -10.31
N ASN A 93 -2.66 -2.42 -10.41
CA ASN A 93 -2.64 -1.35 -11.37
C ASN A 93 -3.31 -0.09 -10.82
N LYS A 94 -3.39 0.93 -11.66
CA LYS A 94 -3.81 2.27 -11.25
C LYS A 94 -5.25 2.35 -10.73
N SER A 95 -6.17 1.58 -11.30
CA SER A 95 -7.61 1.78 -11.08
C SER A 95 -8.28 0.66 -10.30
N ASN A 96 -7.56 -0.38 -9.94
CA ASN A 96 -8.15 -1.53 -9.26
C ASN A 96 -8.17 -1.37 -7.75
N PHE A 97 -9.08 -2.11 -7.13
CA PHE A 97 -9.05 -2.37 -5.71
C PHE A 97 -7.68 -2.94 -5.33
N CYS A 98 -7.07 -2.39 -4.29
CA CYS A 98 -5.78 -2.88 -3.85
C CYS A 98 -5.57 -2.58 -2.38
N HIS A 99 -4.95 -3.53 -1.68
CA HIS A 99 -4.68 -3.38 -0.26
C HIS A 99 -3.71 -2.25 0.06
N ARG A 100 -2.90 -1.78 -0.92
CA ARG A 100 -2.02 -0.63 -0.66
C ARG A 100 -2.82 0.63 -0.30
N HIS A 101 -4.01 0.77 -0.85
CA HIS A 101 -4.88 1.91 -0.52
C HIS A 101 -5.44 1.79 0.89
N ILE A 102 -5.70 0.57 1.34
CA ILE A 102 -6.16 0.31 2.70
C ILE A 102 -5.04 0.61 3.70
N VAL A 103 -3.82 0.20 3.38
CA VAL A 103 -2.64 0.51 4.21
C VAL A 103 -2.45 2.02 4.32
N ALA A 104 -2.55 2.74 3.20
CA ALA A 104 -2.42 4.20 3.20
C ALA A 104 -3.51 4.86 4.06
N GLU A 105 -4.74 4.42 3.92
CA GLU A 105 -5.85 4.91 4.73
C GLU A 105 -5.59 4.68 6.22
N TRP A 106 -5.10 3.50 6.56
CA TRP A 106 -4.80 3.14 7.94
C TRP A 106 -3.71 4.02 8.56
N PHE A 107 -2.61 4.26 7.83
CA PHE A 107 -1.56 5.16 8.29
C PHE A 107 -2.07 6.59 8.45
N THR A 108 -2.85 7.08 7.50
CA THR A 108 -3.42 8.42 7.57
C THR A 108 -4.34 8.57 8.77
N ALA A 109 -5.19 7.58 9.02
CA ALA A 109 -6.13 7.62 10.15
C ALA A 109 -5.41 7.61 11.50
N ASN A 110 -4.30 6.88 11.61
CA ASN A 110 -3.61 6.69 12.88
C ASN A 110 -2.50 7.70 13.14
N LEU A 111 -1.83 8.19 12.10
CA LEU A 111 -0.65 9.05 12.25
C LEU A 111 -0.88 10.48 11.71
N GLY A 112 -1.98 10.72 11.06
CA GLY A 112 -2.26 12.04 10.48
C GLY A 112 -1.36 12.41 9.32
N ILE A 113 -0.67 11.43 8.71
CA ILE A 113 0.21 11.67 7.59
C ILE A 113 -0.54 11.47 6.27
N GLN A 114 -0.16 12.23 5.26
CA GLN A 114 -0.71 12.06 3.92
C GLN A 114 0.25 11.19 3.10
N ILE A 115 -0.30 10.16 2.45
CA ILE A 115 0.49 9.22 1.64
C ILE A 115 0.05 9.38 0.20
N GLU A 116 0.95 9.91 -0.63
CA GLU A 116 0.71 10.08 -2.06
C GLU A 116 0.82 8.75 -2.80
N GLU A 117 0.19 8.70 -3.94
CA GLU A 117 0.38 7.61 -4.89
C GLU A 117 1.52 7.98 -5.85
N TYR A 118 2.48 7.08 -6.01
CA TYR A 118 3.65 7.29 -6.85
C TYR A 118 3.21 7.62 -8.29
N LYS A 119 3.80 8.66 -8.88
CA LYS A 119 3.47 9.19 -10.20
C LYS A 119 2.08 9.82 -10.34
N THR A 120 1.29 9.83 -9.31
CA THR A 120 -0.05 10.43 -9.35
C THR A 120 -0.15 11.65 -8.44
N GLY A 121 0.53 11.61 -7.28
CA GLY A 121 0.46 12.68 -6.30
C GLY A 121 -0.61 12.46 -5.26
N LYS A 122 -1.21 13.55 -4.80
CA LYS A 122 -2.21 13.50 -3.73
C LYS A 122 -3.49 12.82 -4.20
N VAL A 123 -3.96 11.86 -3.40
CA VAL A 123 -5.18 11.11 -3.69
C VAL A 123 -5.95 10.88 -2.39
N LEU A 124 -7.25 10.69 -2.53
CA LEU A 124 -8.10 10.22 -1.43
C LEU A 124 -8.15 8.69 -1.50
N ARG A 125 -8.17 8.06 -0.33
CA ARG A 125 -8.27 6.60 -0.23
C ARG A 125 -9.60 6.26 0.41
N LYS A 126 -10.30 5.30 -0.17
CA LYS A 126 -11.57 4.84 0.40
C LYS A 126 -11.78 3.37 0.11
N LYS A 127 -11.80 2.58 1.18
CA LYS A 127 -12.15 1.14 1.13
C LYS A 127 -11.41 0.34 0.05
N GLY A 128 -10.12 0.62 -0.12
CA GLY A 128 -9.29 -0.12 -1.06
C GLY A 128 -9.20 0.50 -2.44
N TYR A 129 -9.77 1.68 -2.62
CA TYR A 129 -9.68 2.44 -3.86
C TYR A 129 -9.04 3.80 -3.62
N MET A 130 -8.51 4.39 -4.67
CA MET A 130 -8.06 5.77 -4.62
C MET A 130 -8.86 6.62 -5.59
N GLN A 131 -8.94 7.92 -5.25
CA GLN A 131 -9.56 8.91 -6.10
C GLN A 131 -8.61 10.10 -6.18
N LYS A 132 -8.29 10.52 -7.40
CA LYS A 132 -7.45 11.69 -7.59
C LYS A 132 -8.17 12.95 -7.10
N ILE A 133 -7.46 13.78 -6.36
CA ILE A 133 -8.01 15.04 -5.88
C ILE A 133 -8.13 15.99 -7.07
N LYS A 134 -9.35 16.45 -7.34
CA LYS A 134 -9.61 17.40 -8.41
C LYS A 134 -9.49 18.82 -7.89
N ASN A 135 -8.64 19.61 -8.51
CA ASN A 135 -8.64 21.06 -8.43
C ASN A 135 -8.69 21.62 -7.00
N PRO A 136 -7.74 21.24 -6.12
CA PRO A 136 -7.78 21.72 -4.73
C PRO A 136 -7.57 23.23 -4.60
N THR A 137 -7.24 23.91 -5.69
CA THR A 137 -6.95 25.35 -5.71
C THR A 137 -8.14 26.23 -6.02
N LEU A 138 -9.32 25.68 -6.23
CA LEU A 138 -10.51 26.45 -6.55
C LEU A 138 -11.21 27.04 -5.33
N PHE A 139 -10.65 26.88 -4.18
CA PHE A 139 -11.28 27.35 -2.93
C PHE A 139 -10.29 28.00 -2.02
#